data_b863448292f68bceaa7da1ab224afcbc
#
_entry.id   b863448292f68bceaa7da1ab224afcbc
#
_cell.length_a   1.000
_cell.length_b   1.000
_cell.length_c   1.000
_cell.angle_alpha   90.00
_cell.angle_beta   90.00
_cell.angle_gamma   90.00
#
_symmetry.space_group_name_H-M   'P 1'
#
loop_
_entity.id
_entity.type
_entity.pdbx_description
1 polymer ?
#
loop_
_entity_poly.entity_id
_entity_poly.type
_entity_poly.pdbx_seq_one_letter_code
_entity_poly.pdbx_strand_id
1 'polypeptide(L)'
;MSSEVISPDTNSIDISDLRVDGERLWQSLMDLAQIGATPKGGVCRLTLTDLDRQGRDLVVGWGKAAGLTVEIDQIGNVFMRRPGRNNALKPIVAGSHIDTQPTGGKFDGNFGVLSALEVIRTLNDRGIETEAPVEMVFWTNEEGSRFVPVMMGSGVFAGIFPLEAAYAATDTEGKSVKDELFKIGYAGDVVPGDHPIGAYFEAHIEQGPILEDQDITIGVVQAVLGIRWYDCTVTGMESHAGPTPMAMRKDALQVATHIMQEVVNIAGQFAPHGRGTVGMVQVHPNSRNVVPGSVKFSIDFRNMTDDEVDKMDAALKAYIAQIEQQTGLSVALQQVSHYPAAPFHPDCKEAVRRAAQKLGYSSMDIVSGAGHDAVYMSMLAPAGMIFIPCKDGISHNEIEYSAPEQVTAGANVLLHAMLEKAGVVSRS
;
A
#
# COMPACT_ATOMS: atom_id res chain seq x y z
N MET A 1 2.03 -18.51 -60.77
CA MET A 1 1.09 -18.19 -59.68
C MET A 1 1.94 -17.62 -58.56
N SER A 2 1.99 -16.28 -58.53
CA SER A 2 2.76 -15.53 -57.54
C SER A 2 1.94 -15.45 -56.25
N SER A 3 2.49 -15.97 -55.15
CA SER A 3 1.93 -15.80 -53.82
C SER A 3 2.23 -14.37 -53.33
N GLU A 4 1.18 -13.54 -53.31
CA GLU A 4 1.23 -12.26 -52.59
C GLU A 4 1.38 -12.54 -51.10
N VAL A 5 2.53 -12.13 -50.58
CA VAL A 5 2.77 -12.03 -49.13
C VAL A 5 2.02 -10.78 -48.67
N ILE A 6 0.92 -10.99 -48.00
CA ILE A 6 0.21 -9.91 -47.27
C ILE A 6 1.13 -9.45 -46.17
N SER A 7 1.72 -8.27 -46.32
CA SER A 7 2.42 -7.59 -45.22
C SER A 7 1.41 -7.22 -44.13
N PRO A 8 1.72 -7.39 -42.84
CA PRO A 8 0.82 -6.96 -41.78
C PRO A 8 0.69 -5.42 -41.85
N ASP A 9 -0.56 -4.95 -41.87
CA ASP A 9 -0.92 -3.55 -41.77
C ASP A 9 -0.35 -2.95 -40.49
N THR A 10 0.77 -2.23 -40.59
CA THR A 10 1.42 -1.55 -39.48
C THR A 10 1.03 -0.07 -39.45
N ASN A 11 -0.21 0.23 -39.13
CA ASN A 11 -0.62 1.57 -38.68
C ASN A 11 -0.70 1.61 -37.14
N SER A 12 0.28 1.07 -36.44
CA SER A 12 0.40 1.28 -34.99
C SER A 12 0.81 2.72 -34.71
N ILE A 13 0.03 3.45 -33.91
CA ILE A 13 0.44 4.76 -33.41
C ILE A 13 1.74 4.57 -32.65
N ASP A 14 2.80 5.26 -33.07
CA ASP A 14 4.03 5.27 -32.28
C ASP A 14 3.80 6.06 -30.99
N ILE A 15 3.83 5.36 -29.87
CA ILE A 15 3.70 5.92 -28.51
C ILE A 15 5.06 5.96 -27.80
N SER A 16 6.19 5.75 -28.50
CA SER A 16 7.52 5.72 -27.88
C SER A 16 7.86 7.02 -27.15
N ASP A 17 7.47 8.15 -27.75
CA ASP A 17 7.73 9.49 -27.23
C ASP A 17 6.58 10.05 -26.39
N LEU A 18 5.56 9.25 -26.11
CA LEU A 18 4.43 9.71 -25.31
C LEU A 18 4.87 9.90 -23.85
N ARG A 19 4.61 11.10 -23.35
CA ARG A 19 4.91 11.50 -21.96
C ARG A 19 3.75 12.25 -21.36
N VAL A 20 3.57 12.11 -20.05
CA VAL A 20 2.63 12.91 -19.27
C VAL A 20 3.11 14.36 -19.17
N ASP A 21 2.19 15.28 -18.88
CA ASP A 21 2.53 16.63 -18.47
C ASP A 21 2.92 16.65 -16.99
N GLY A 22 4.24 16.57 -16.74
CA GLY A 22 4.78 16.49 -15.37
C GLY A 22 4.56 17.77 -14.57
N GLU A 23 4.52 18.94 -15.21
CA GLU A 23 4.25 20.21 -14.53
C GLU A 23 2.78 20.26 -14.05
N ARG A 24 1.85 19.83 -14.89
CA ARG A 24 0.42 19.74 -14.55
C ARG A 24 0.17 18.73 -13.42
N LEU A 25 0.83 17.56 -13.47
CA LEU A 25 0.75 16.58 -12.42
C LEU A 25 1.27 17.14 -11.09
N TRP A 26 2.44 17.75 -11.11
CA TRP A 26 3.03 18.39 -9.93
C TRP A 26 2.12 19.47 -9.36
N GLN A 27 1.59 20.35 -10.20
CA GLN A 27 0.67 21.39 -9.75
C GLN A 27 -0.60 20.79 -9.14
N SER A 28 -1.15 19.74 -9.73
CA SER A 28 -2.33 19.03 -9.18
C SER A 28 -2.04 18.45 -7.79
N LEU A 29 -0.84 17.88 -7.56
CA LEU A 29 -0.41 17.40 -6.25
C LEU A 29 -0.31 18.55 -5.24
N MET A 30 0.28 19.68 -5.64
CA MET A 30 0.43 20.85 -4.77
C MET A 30 -0.92 21.50 -4.46
N ASP A 31 -1.85 21.54 -5.39
CA ASP A 31 -3.20 22.08 -5.19
C ASP A 31 -4.01 21.20 -4.22
N LEU A 32 -3.97 19.87 -4.40
CA LEU A 32 -4.63 18.94 -3.49
C LEU A 32 -4.02 18.99 -2.08
N ALA A 33 -2.71 19.22 -1.97
CA ALA A 33 -2.00 19.37 -0.71
C ALA A 33 -2.37 20.63 0.09
N GLN A 34 -3.01 21.63 -0.54
CA GLN A 34 -3.55 22.81 0.20
C GLN A 34 -4.72 22.42 1.10
N ILE A 35 -5.47 21.38 0.73
CA ILE A 35 -6.61 20.90 1.52
C ILE A 35 -6.09 20.02 2.65
N GLY A 36 -6.07 20.58 3.85
CA GLY A 36 -5.50 19.96 5.04
C GLY A 36 -4.02 20.27 5.27
N ALA A 37 -3.46 21.29 4.59
CA ALA A 37 -2.08 21.71 4.76
C ALA A 37 -1.74 21.99 6.23
N THR A 38 -0.60 21.47 6.69
CA THR A 38 -0.11 21.68 8.05
C THR A 38 0.97 22.77 8.11
N PRO A 39 1.21 23.39 9.28
CA PRO A 39 2.24 24.42 9.41
C PRO A 39 3.66 23.93 9.09
N LYS A 40 3.92 22.62 9.16
CA LYS A 40 5.22 22.04 8.84
C LYS A 40 5.38 21.62 7.37
N GLY A 41 4.33 21.86 6.56
CA GLY A 41 4.36 21.62 5.13
C GLY A 41 3.85 20.26 4.68
N GLY A 42 3.28 19.47 5.59
CA GLY A 42 2.58 18.21 5.29
C GLY A 42 1.09 18.42 5.06
N VAL A 43 0.32 17.32 5.17
CA VAL A 43 -1.13 17.29 4.99
C VAL A 43 -1.77 16.45 6.10
N CYS A 44 -2.87 16.95 6.69
CA CYS A 44 -3.75 16.22 7.56
C CYS A 44 -5.16 16.23 6.96
N ARG A 45 -5.50 15.23 6.18
CA ARG A 45 -6.81 15.05 5.52
C ARG A 45 -7.35 13.67 5.89
N LEU A 46 -7.82 13.55 7.14
CA LEU A 46 -8.37 12.30 7.65
C LEU A 46 -9.65 11.94 6.90
N THR A 47 -9.80 10.66 6.63
CA THR A 47 -10.92 10.12 5.87
C THR A 47 -12.27 10.55 6.41
N LEU A 48 -13.24 10.79 5.53
CA LEU A 48 -14.63 11.17 5.83
C LEU A 48 -14.80 12.44 6.68
N THR A 49 -13.79 13.31 6.72
CA THR A 49 -13.89 14.66 7.29
C THR A 49 -14.35 15.66 6.23
N ASP A 50 -14.65 16.89 6.66
CA ASP A 50 -14.96 17.99 5.71
C ASP A 50 -13.76 18.33 4.82
N LEU A 51 -12.52 18.09 5.28
CA LEU A 51 -11.32 18.24 4.46
C LEU A 51 -11.22 17.12 3.41
N ASP A 52 -11.51 15.87 3.79
CA ASP A 52 -11.58 14.76 2.83
C ASP A 52 -12.66 15.01 1.77
N ARG A 53 -13.84 15.50 2.18
CA ARG A 53 -14.88 15.91 1.23
C ARG A 53 -14.37 16.94 0.22
N GLN A 54 -13.69 17.99 0.68
CA GLN A 54 -13.12 19.01 -0.20
C GLN A 54 -12.09 18.41 -1.16
N GLY A 55 -11.22 17.49 -0.69
CA GLY A 55 -10.26 16.77 -1.54
C GLY A 55 -10.95 15.93 -2.60
N ARG A 56 -11.97 15.16 -2.20
CA ARG A 56 -12.81 14.35 -3.11
C ARG A 56 -13.50 15.23 -4.15
N ASP A 57 -14.15 16.33 -3.73
CA ASP A 57 -14.82 17.26 -4.61
C ASP A 57 -13.86 17.87 -5.64
N LEU A 58 -12.64 18.21 -5.24
CA LEU A 58 -11.60 18.72 -6.13
C LEU A 58 -11.19 17.68 -7.18
N VAL A 59 -10.84 16.45 -6.76
CA VAL A 59 -10.42 15.38 -7.66
C VAL A 59 -11.55 14.96 -8.61
N VAL A 60 -12.77 14.82 -8.11
CA VAL A 60 -13.97 14.54 -8.93
C VAL A 60 -14.23 15.68 -9.93
N GLY A 61 -14.05 16.93 -9.50
CA GLY A 61 -14.15 18.10 -10.38
C GLY A 61 -13.16 18.05 -11.55
N TRP A 62 -11.90 17.69 -11.28
CA TRP A 62 -10.89 17.50 -12.31
C TRP A 62 -11.21 16.33 -13.25
N GLY A 63 -11.71 15.21 -12.73
CA GLY A 63 -12.13 14.08 -13.55
C GLY A 63 -13.28 14.47 -14.50
N LYS A 64 -14.31 15.15 -13.98
CA LYS A 64 -15.42 15.66 -14.81
C LYS A 64 -14.94 16.65 -15.88
N ALA A 65 -14.02 17.54 -15.54
CA ALA A 65 -13.41 18.47 -16.51
C ALA A 65 -12.60 17.75 -17.58
N ALA A 66 -12.04 16.57 -17.26
CA ALA A 66 -11.38 15.69 -18.24
C ALA A 66 -12.38 14.81 -19.04
N GLY A 67 -13.70 14.98 -18.85
CA GLY A 67 -14.75 14.26 -19.58
C GLY A 67 -15.05 12.86 -19.04
N LEU A 68 -14.67 12.55 -17.80
CA LEU A 68 -14.91 11.24 -17.20
C LEU A 68 -16.33 11.10 -16.66
N THR A 69 -16.90 9.91 -16.77
CA THR A 69 -18.09 9.53 -16.01
C THR A 69 -17.67 9.09 -14.60
N VAL A 70 -18.45 9.48 -13.59
CA VAL A 70 -18.17 9.23 -12.17
C VAL A 70 -19.17 8.24 -11.63
N GLU A 71 -18.67 7.21 -10.97
CA GLU A 71 -19.45 6.21 -10.24
C GLU A 71 -18.91 6.10 -8.82
N ILE A 72 -19.80 6.00 -7.83
CA ILE A 72 -19.43 5.91 -6.42
C ILE A 72 -20.12 4.68 -5.84
N ASP A 73 -19.35 3.85 -5.15
CA ASP A 73 -19.92 2.69 -4.48
C ASP A 73 -20.42 3.03 -3.05
N GLN A 74 -21.08 2.06 -2.42
CA GLN A 74 -21.71 2.24 -1.12
C GLN A 74 -20.72 2.56 -0.01
N ILE A 75 -19.44 2.13 -0.10
CA ILE A 75 -18.41 2.50 0.88
C ILE A 75 -17.67 3.79 0.52
N GLY A 76 -18.06 4.44 -0.60
CA GLY A 76 -17.51 5.73 -1.01
C GLY A 76 -16.24 5.65 -1.84
N ASN A 77 -15.88 4.49 -2.39
CA ASN A 77 -14.87 4.41 -3.42
C ASN A 77 -15.36 5.12 -4.68
N VAL A 78 -14.49 5.90 -5.31
CA VAL A 78 -14.86 6.72 -6.46
C VAL A 78 -14.14 6.24 -7.70
N PHE A 79 -14.90 5.78 -8.70
CA PHE A 79 -14.42 5.36 -10.00
C PHE A 79 -14.71 6.45 -11.03
N MET A 80 -13.72 6.78 -11.86
CA MET A 80 -13.88 7.76 -12.91
C MET A 80 -13.39 7.18 -14.23
N ARG A 81 -14.32 7.01 -15.21
CA ARG A 81 -14.12 6.22 -16.41
C ARG A 81 -13.99 7.08 -17.66
N ARG A 82 -12.95 6.81 -18.43
CA ARG A 82 -12.78 7.21 -19.82
C ARG A 82 -13.19 6.05 -20.73
N PRO A 83 -14.14 6.22 -21.67
CA PRO A 83 -14.54 5.13 -22.55
C PRO A 83 -13.39 4.70 -23.47
N GLY A 84 -13.37 3.41 -23.80
CA GLY A 84 -12.56 2.86 -24.89
C GLY A 84 -13.39 2.67 -26.16
N ARG A 85 -12.78 2.15 -27.21
CA ARG A 85 -13.50 1.76 -28.43
C ARG A 85 -14.50 0.63 -28.16
N ASN A 86 -14.11 -0.31 -27.31
CA ASN A 86 -14.96 -1.43 -26.90
C ASN A 86 -15.25 -1.37 -25.38
N ASN A 87 -16.39 -0.75 -25.05
CA ASN A 87 -16.80 -0.58 -23.66
C ASN A 87 -17.34 -1.85 -22.98
N ALA A 88 -17.44 -2.97 -23.71
CA ALA A 88 -17.76 -4.29 -23.14
C ALA A 88 -16.53 -4.97 -22.54
N LEU A 89 -15.32 -4.52 -22.84
CA LEU A 89 -14.10 -4.98 -22.19
C LEU A 89 -14.04 -4.45 -20.76
N LYS A 90 -13.42 -5.23 -19.88
CA LYS A 90 -13.13 -4.78 -18.52
C LYS A 90 -12.12 -3.62 -18.57
N PRO A 91 -12.30 -2.56 -17.79
CA PRO A 91 -11.41 -1.41 -17.79
C PRO A 91 -10.02 -1.74 -17.22
N ILE A 92 -9.02 -0.99 -17.69
CA ILE A 92 -7.71 -0.93 -17.05
C ILE A 92 -7.74 0.20 -16.04
N VAL A 93 -7.60 -0.15 -14.78
CA VAL A 93 -7.81 0.74 -13.64
C VAL A 93 -6.47 1.11 -13.02
N ALA A 94 -6.30 2.36 -12.65
CA ALA A 94 -5.20 2.81 -11.81
C ALA A 94 -5.70 3.74 -10.71
N GLY A 95 -5.04 3.73 -9.56
CA GLY A 95 -5.41 4.60 -8.45
C GLY A 95 -4.66 4.28 -7.18
N SER A 96 -5.12 4.86 -6.10
CA SER A 96 -4.66 4.71 -4.72
C SER A 96 -5.68 5.39 -3.80
N HIS A 97 -5.25 6.15 -2.80
CA HIS A 97 -6.10 6.87 -1.85
C HIS A 97 -5.78 8.37 -1.79
N ILE A 98 -6.64 9.16 -1.17
CA ILE A 98 -6.42 10.58 -0.94
C ILE A 98 -6.54 10.98 0.54
N ASP A 99 -6.99 10.08 1.43
CA ASP A 99 -6.87 10.28 2.86
C ASP A 99 -5.41 10.17 3.30
N THR A 100 -5.07 10.78 4.44
CA THR A 100 -3.70 10.88 4.93
C THR A 100 -3.61 10.51 6.41
N GLN A 101 -2.40 10.24 6.88
CA GLN A 101 -2.09 10.22 8.30
C GLN A 101 -2.30 11.61 8.94
N PRO A 102 -2.45 11.71 10.29
CA PRO A 102 -2.54 13.02 10.97
C PRO A 102 -1.33 13.93 10.75
N THR A 103 -0.16 13.34 10.51
CA THR A 103 1.10 14.02 10.15
C THR A 103 1.59 13.52 8.80
N GLY A 104 0.69 13.43 7.81
CA GLY A 104 0.97 12.87 6.49
C GLY A 104 1.77 13.79 5.59
N GLY A 105 2.28 13.22 4.52
CA GLY A 105 2.95 13.91 3.43
C GLY A 105 2.00 14.39 2.34
N LYS A 106 2.57 14.80 1.21
CA LYS A 106 1.83 15.29 0.04
C LYS A 106 1.64 14.25 -1.04
N PHE A 107 2.42 13.16 -0.98
CA PHE A 107 2.59 12.21 -2.08
C PHE A 107 1.96 10.85 -1.79
N ASP A 108 1.98 10.42 -0.54
CA ASP A 108 1.41 9.16 -0.08
C ASP A 108 -0.04 9.01 -0.55
N GLY A 109 -0.34 7.98 -1.33
CA GLY A 109 -1.61 7.74 -2.00
C GLY A 109 -1.97 8.75 -3.07
N ASN A 110 -1.85 10.05 -2.78
CA ASN A 110 -2.21 11.14 -3.69
C ASN A 110 -1.48 11.06 -5.02
N PHE A 111 -0.21 10.63 -5.01
CA PHE A 111 0.59 10.45 -6.22
C PHE A 111 -0.04 9.42 -7.17
N GLY A 112 -0.50 8.27 -6.67
CA GLY A 112 -1.13 7.24 -7.48
C GLY A 112 -2.43 7.70 -8.13
N VAL A 113 -3.28 8.38 -7.35
CA VAL A 113 -4.56 8.91 -7.83
C VAL A 113 -4.35 9.97 -8.91
N LEU A 114 -3.48 10.95 -8.66
CA LEU A 114 -3.26 12.05 -9.60
C LEU A 114 -2.44 11.64 -10.82
N SER A 115 -1.57 10.62 -10.70
CA SER A 115 -0.91 10.01 -11.86
C SER A 115 -1.92 9.33 -12.79
N ALA A 116 -2.90 8.62 -12.24
CA ALA A 116 -3.97 8.01 -13.04
C ALA A 116 -4.81 9.07 -13.78
N LEU A 117 -5.14 10.18 -13.09
CA LEU A 117 -5.80 11.32 -13.72
C LEU A 117 -4.95 11.92 -14.85
N GLU A 118 -3.65 12.08 -14.61
CA GLU A 118 -2.75 12.68 -15.60
C GLU A 118 -2.54 11.77 -16.82
N VAL A 119 -2.52 10.45 -16.64
CA VAL A 119 -2.56 9.49 -17.75
C VAL A 119 -3.78 9.76 -18.63
N ILE A 120 -4.97 9.88 -18.06
CA ILE A 120 -6.20 10.12 -18.80
C ILE A 120 -6.18 11.48 -19.52
N ARG A 121 -5.71 12.54 -18.85
CA ARG A 121 -5.54 13.87 -19.45
C ARG A 121 -4.59 13.82 -20.65
N THR A 122 -3.47 13.10 -20.52
CA THR A 122 -2.50 12.92 -21.62
C THR A 122 -3.13 12.20 -22.81
N LEU A 123 -3.92 11.15 -22.59
CA LEU A 123 -4.63 10.46 -23.66
C LEU A 123 -5.61 11.39 -24.39
N ASN A 124 -6.31 12.25 -23.65
CA ASN A 124 -7.21 13.24 -24.22
C ASN A 124 -6.47 14.29 -25.05
N ASP A 125 -5.40 14.88 -24.51
CA ASP A 125 -4.60 15.92 -25.17
C ASP A 125 -3.98 15.43 -26.49
N ARG A 126 -3.60 14.16 -26.53
CA ARG A 126 -3.00 13.51 -27.70
C ARG A 126 -4.01 12.85 -28.62
N GLY A 127 -5.30 12.85 -28.26
CA GLY A 127 -6.35 12.18 -29.04
C GLY A 127 -6.10 10.70 -29.24
N ILE A 128 -5.51 10.04 -28.22
CA ILE A 128 -5.23 8.59 -28.23
C ILE A 128 -6.48 7.86 -27.80
N GLU A 129 -6.97 6.95 -28.63
CA GLU A 129 -8.06 6.04 -28.30
C GLU A 129 -7.49 4.69 -27.83
N THR A 130 -8.11 4.12 -26.81
CA THR A 130 -7.76 2.80 -26.29
C THR A 130 -8.81 1.77 -26.66
N GLU A 131 -8.42 0.50 -26.83
CA GLU A 131 -9.37 -0.58 -27.09
C GLU A 131 -10.28 -0.81 -25.89
N ALA A 132 -9.71 -1.04 -24.71
CA ALA A 132 -10.45 -1.14 -23.46
C ALA A 132 -10.64 0.26 -22.81
N PRO A 133 -11.67 0.45 -21.97
CA PRO A 133 -11.80 1.63 -21.14
C PRO A 133 -10.60 1.79 -20.19
N VAL A 134 -10.28 3.04 -19.86
CA VAL A 134 -9.27 3.40 -18.85
C VAL A 134 -9.96 4.13 -17.71
N GLU A 135 -9.67 3.73 -16.48
CA GLU A 135 -10.30 4.29 -15.28
C GLU A 135 -9.27 4.71 -14.26
N MET A 136 -9.62 5.73 -13.49
CA MET A 136 -8.97 6.03 -12.24
C MET A 136 -9.91 5.73 -11.07
N VAL A 137 -9.34 5.35 -9.93
CA VAL A 137 -10.06 5.11 -8.68
C VAL A 137 -9.34 5.76 -7.52
N PHE A 138 -10.09 6.22 -6.52
CA PHE A 138 -9.54 6.43 -5.19
C PHE A 138 -10.38 5.73 -4.13
N TRP A 139 -9.67 5.03 -3.24
CA TRP A 139 -10.23 4.17 -2.22
C TRP A 139 -10.51 4.95 -0.93
N THR A 140 -11.52 4.52 -0.19
CA THR A 140 -11.93 5.14 1.07
C THR A 140 -11.19 4.54 2.24
N ASN A 141 -10.59 5.38 3.10
CA ASN A 141 -9.96 4.98 4.37
C ASN A 141 -8.87 3.91 4.19
N GLU A 142 -7.91 4.20 3.31
CA GLU A 142 -6.75 3.32 3.15
C GLU A 142 -5.87 3.36 4.40
N GLU A 143 -5.56 4.55 4.89
CA GLU A 143 -4.62 4.80 5.98
C GLU A 143 -5.04 4.23 7.34
N GLY A 144 -6.33 4.02 7.57
CA GLY A 144 -6.82 3.50 8.84
C GLY A 144 -6.62 4.42 10.05
N SER A 145 -6.16 5.65 9.83
CA SER A 145 -5.80 6.58 10.91
C SER A 145 -7.00 7.14 11.68
N ARG A 146 -8.18 7.19 11.06
CA ARG A 146 -9.43 7.56 11.74
C ARG A 146 -10.31 6.37 12.05
N PHE A 147 -10.45 5.43 11.10
CA PHE A 147 -11.26 4.22 11.27
C PHE A 147 -10.43 2.99 10.95
N VAL A 148 -10.55 1.94 11.74
CA VAL A 148 -9.95 0.64 11.45
C VAL A 148 -11.01 -0.32 10.89
N PRO A 149 -10.61 -1.24 9.98
CA PRO A 149 -9.25 -1.56 9.54
C PRO A 149 -8.68 -0.59 8.49
N VAL A 150 -7.38 -0.67 8.26
CA VAL A 150 -6.68 -0.05 7.10
C VAL A 150 -7.18 -0.66 5.79
N MET A 151 -6.98 0.04 4.66
CA MET A 151 -7.43 -0.39 3.32
C MET A 151 -8.91 -0.78 3.32
N MET A 152 -9.74 -0.01 4.04
CA MET A 152 -11.14 -0.37 4.27
C MET A 152 -11.93 -0.38 2.95
N GLY A 153 -11.80 0.64 2.13
CA GLY A 153 -12.55 0.79 0.88
C GLY A 153 -12.28 -0.33 -0.11
N SER A 154 -11.02 -0.61 -0.38
CA SER A 154 -10.60 -1.70 -1.26
C SER A 154 -10.90 -3.07 -0.66
N GLY A 155 -10.80 -3.21 0.67
CA GLY A 155 -11.14 -4.45 1.37
C GLY A 155 -12.63 -4.77 1.33
N VAL A 156 -13.52 -3.77 1.47
CA VAL A 156 -14.97 -3.96 1.27
C VAL A 156 -15.27 -4.29 -0.18
N PHE A 157 -14.64 -3.59 -1.12
CA PHE A 157 -14.78 -3.84 -2.54
C PHE A 157 -14.35 -5.27 -2.92
N ALA A 158 -13.28 -5.79 -2.33
CA ALA A 158 -12.80 -7.15 -2.55
C ALA A 158 -13.58 -8.22 -1.76
N GLY A 159 -14.56 -7.85 -0.95
CA GLY A 159 -15.34 -8.78 -0.14
C GLY A 159 -14.60 -9.33 1.08
N ILE A 160 -13.46 -8.73 1.45
CA ILE A 160 -12.67 -9.11 2.63
C ILE A 160 -13.36 -8.62 3.91
N PHE A 161 -13.89 -7.40 3.87
CA PHE A 161 -14.65 -6.83 4.97
C PHE A 161 -16.13 -6.72 4.56
N PRO A 162 -17.06 -7.21 5.40
CA PRO A 162 -18.49 -6.97 5.17
C PRO A 162 -18.79 -5.45 5.24
N LEU A 163 -19.59 -4.94 4.31
CA LEU A 163 -19.97 -3.53 4.27
C LEU A 163 -20.58 -3.04 5.59
N GLU A 164 -21.46 -3.83 6.20
CA GLU A 164 -22.10 -3.47 7.47
C GLU A 164 -21.10 -3.42 8.64
N ALA A 165 -20.06 -4.24 8.62
CA ALA A 165 -18.98 -4.17 9.60
C ALA A 165 -18.14 -2.91 9.42
N ALA A 166 -17.82 -2.53 8.17
CA ALA A 166 -17.14 -1.28 7.87
C ALA A 166 -17.98 -0.06 8.28
N TYR A 167 -19.28 -0.07 7.99
CA TYR A 167 -20.21 0.98 8.41
C TYR A 167 -20.30 1.17 9.92
N ALA A 168 -20.20 0.06 10.68
CA ALA A 168 -20.26 0.08 12.15
C ALA A 168 -18.94 0.51 12.81
N ALA A 169 -17.84 0.57 12.08
CA ALA A 169 -16.57 1.03 12.62
C ALA A 169 -16.68 2.48 13.10
N THR A 170 -16.12 2.78 14.28
CA THR A 170 -16.20 4.10 14.89
C THR A 170 -14.81 4.69 15.15
N ASP A 171 -14.73 6.02 15.07
CA ASP A 171 -13.54 6.75 15.50
C ASP A 171 -13.50 6.94 17.03
N THR A 172 -12.45 7.59 17.52
CA THR A 172 -12.25 7.86 18.96
C THR A 172 -13.30 8.77 19.59
N GLU A 173 -14.10 9.48 18.78
CA GLU A 173 -15.22 10.33 19.22
C GLU A 173 -16.57 9.57 19.17
N GLY A 174 -16.57 8.30 18.74
CA GLY A 174 -17.76 7.46 18.60
C GLY A 174 -18.57 7.72 17.34
N LYS A 175 -18.05 8.47 16.36
CA LYS A 175 -18.69 8.69 15.06
C LYS A 175 -18.49 7.47 14.18
N SER A 176 -19.56 6.98 13.53
CA SER A 176 -19.46 5.81 12.66
C SER A 176 -19.02 6.19 11.25
N VAL A 177 -18.39 5.23 10.54
CA VAL A 177 -18.09 5.36 9.09
C VAL A 177 -19.37 5.68 8.33
N LYS A 178 -20.48 4.97 8.62
CA LYS A 178 -21.76 5.19 7.96
C LYS A 178 -22.22 6.64 8.08
N ASP A 179 -22.30 7.16 9.30
CA ASP A 179 -22.81 8.51 9.53
C ASP A 179 -21.94 9.58 8.86
N GLU A 180 -20.62 9.45 8.97
CA GLU A 180 -19.69 10.41 8.39
C GLU A 180 -19.67 10.33 6.85
N LEU A 181 -19.75 9.13 6.26
CA LEU A 181 -19.83 8.94 4.82
C LEU A 181 -21.10 9.56 4.21
N PHE A 182 -22.26 9.32 4.84
CA PHE A 182 -23.53 9.91 4.42
C PHE A 182 -23.52 11.44 4.61
N LYS A 183 -22.95 11.93 5.69
CA LYS A 183 -22.82 13.36 5.99
C LYS A 183 -22.02 14.11 4.93
N ILE A 184 -20.92 13.55 4.45
CA ILE A 184 -20.10 14.16 3.39
C ILE A 184 -20.68 13.98 1.98
N GLY A 185 -21.73 13.15 1.83
CA GLY A 185 -22.43 12.93 0.56
C GLY A 185 -21.71 12.00 -0.43
N TYR A 186 -20.86 11.11 0.07
CA TYR A 186 -20.11 10.16 -0.75
C TYR A 186 -20.54 8.70 -0.60
N ALA A 187 -21.66 8.42 0.07
CA ALA A 187 -22.30 7.11 0.00
C ALA A 187 -22.98 6.97 -1.38
N GLY A 188 -22.44 6.12 -2.25
CA GLY A 188 -22.99 5.89 -3.58
C GLY A 188 -24.01 4.75 -3.61
N ASP A 189 -24.52 4.46 -4.81
CA ASP A 189 -25.55 3.45 -5.04
C ASP A 189 -25.01 2.11 -5.53
N VAL A 190 -23.74 2.07 -6.01
CA VAL A 190 -23.13 0.86 -6.57
C VAL A 190 -22.75 -0.09 -5.45
N VAL A 191 -23.09 -1.37 -5.59
CA VAL A 191 -22.67 -2.39 -4.63
C VAL A 191 -21.16 -2.61 -4.75
N PRO A 192 -20.39 -2.54 -3.66
CA PRO A 192 -18.96 -2.79 -3.71
C PRO A 192 -18.66 -4.18 -4.30
N GLY A 193 -17.72 -4.25 -5.25
CA GLY A 193 -17.36 -5.46 -5.97
C GLY A 193 -18.13 -5.70 -7.28
N ASP A 194 -19.23 -5.00 -7.54
CA ASP A 194 -19.99 -5.14 -8.80
C ASP A 194 -19.28 -4.40 -9.97
N HIS A 195 -18.30 -3.56 -9.70
CA HIS A 195 -17.53 -2.84 -10.71
C HIS A 195 -16.41 -3.74 -11.28
N PRO A 196 -16.39 -4.02 -12.61
CA PRO A 196 -15.43 -4.95 -13.19
C PRO A 196 -14.03 -4.31 -13.30
N ILE A 197 -12.97 -5.08 -13.03
CA ILE A 197 -11.57 -4.67 -13.22
C ILE A 197 -10.87 -5.67 -14.15
N GLY A 198 -10.21 -5.18 -15.21
CA GLY A 198 -9.44 -5.99 -16.16
C GLY A 198 -7.99 -6.17 -15.72
N ALA A 199 -7.36 -5.08 -15.30
CA ALA A 199 -6.08 -5.04 -14.60
C ALA A 199 -6.03 -3.80 -13.72
N TYR A 200 -5.23 -3.85 -12.65
CA TYR A 200 -5.05 -2.74 -11.71
C TYR A 200 -3.59 -2.34 -11.60
N PHE A 201 -3.34 -1.04 -11.60
CA PHE A 201 -2.00 -0.48 -11.35
C PHE A 201 -2.06 0.58 -10.26
N GLU A 202 -1.06 0.57 -9.37
CA GLU A 202 -0.89 1.59 -8.34
C GLU A 202 0.52 2.16 -8.40
N ALA A 203 0.63 3.47 -8.73
CA ALA A 203 1.87 4.19 -8.58
C ALA A 203 1.95 4.77 -7.17
N HIS A 204 3.09 4.60 -6.52
CA HIS A 204 3.26 5.01 -5.14
C HIS A 204 4.70 5.47 -4.86
N ILE A 205 4.93 6.21 -3.79
CA ILE A 205 6.27 6.43 -3.26
C ILE A 205 6.75 5.15 -2.55
N GLU A 206 8.06 4.89 -2.54
CA GLU A 206 8.61 3.69 -1.90
C GLU A 206 8.32 3.63 -0.39
N GLN A 207 8.21 4.76 0.27
CA GLN A 207 8.14 4.87 1.74
C GLN A 207 9.36 4.24 2.45
N GLY A 208 10.42 4.05 1.70
CA GLY A 208 11.68 3.44 2.12
C GLY A 208 12.86 4.07 1.37
N PRO A 209 14.11 3.77 1.78
CA PRO A 209 15.29 4.46 1.28
C PRO A 209 16.00 3.73 0.13
N ILE A 210 15.53 2.58 -0.34
CA ILE A 210 16.33 1.68 -1.20
C ILE A 210 16.56 2.28 -2.58
N LEU A 211 15.52 2.83 -3.20
CA LEU A 211 15.62 3.41 -4.54
C LEU A 211 16.53 4.64 -4.55
N GLU A 212 16.41 5.49 -3.53
CA GLU A 212 17.26 6.67 -3.37
C GLU A 212 18.73 6.28 -3.10
N ASP A 213 18.98 5.34 -2.18
CA ASP A 213 20.32 4.85 -1.82
C ASP A 213 21.05 4.24 -3.04
N GLN A 214 20.31 3.59 -3.95
CA GLN A 214 20.87 2.96 -5.13
C GLN A 214 20.80 3.80 -6.40
N ASP A 215 20.33 5.05 -6.33
CA ASP A 215 20.13 5.95 -7.49
C ASP A 215 19.27 5.30 -8.60
N ILE A 216 18.19 4.65 -8.20
CA ILE A 216 17.23 3.96 -9.08
C ILE A 216 15.96 4.79 -9.20
N THR A 217 15.51 5.02 -10.43
CA THR A 217 14.32 5.85 -10.71
C THR A 217 13.01 5.12 -10.46
N ILE A 218 12.93 3.83 -10.79
CA ILE A 218 11.68 3.04 -10.76
C ILE A 218 11.86 1.74 -10.00
N GLY A 219 11.01 1.50 -9.02
CA GLY A 219 10.82 0.20 -8.38
C GLY A 219 9.74 -0.62 -9.09
N VAL A 220 10.09 -1.79 -9.60
CA VAL A 220 9.12 -2.78 -10.10
C VAL A 220 8.70 -3.65 -8.92
N VAL A 221 7.54 -3.35 -8.33
CA VAL A 221 7.14 -4.00 -7.09
C VAL A 221 6.75 -5.45 -7.33
N GLN A 222 7.43 -6.37 -6.64
CA GLN A 222 7.26 -7.80 -6.83
C GLN A 222 6.11 -8.36 -5.98
N ALA A 223 5.98 -7.85 -4.76
CA ALA A 223 4.96 -8.24 -3.78
C ALA A 223 4.83 -7.19 -2.69
N VAL A 224 3.73 -7.24 -1.96
CA VAL A 224 3.60 -6.66 -0.62
C VAL A 224 3.91 -7.76 0.39
N LEU A 225 4.74 -7.46 1.40
CA LEU A 225 5.13 -8.45 2.41
C LEU A 225 3.93 -8.91 3.24
N GLY A 226 3.84 -10.22 3.46
CA GLY A 226 2.96 -10.79 4.48
C GLY A 226 3.42 -10.38 5.88
N ILE A 227 2.46 -10.14 6.77
CA ILE A 227 2.71 -9.65 8.13
C ILE A 227 2.07 -10.58 9.13
N ARG A 228 2.79 -10.89 10.21
CA ARG A 228 2.25 -11.61 11.35
C ARG A 228 2.71 -10.99 12.65
N TRP A 229 1.75 -10.55 13.46
CA TRP A 229 2.01 -9.93 14.75
C TRP A 229 1.66 -10.82 15.91
N TYR A 230 2.47 -10.75 16.96
CA TYR A 230 2.23 -11.46 18.19
C TYR A 230 2.41 -10.56 19.41
N ASP A 231 1.65 -10.89 20.46
CA ASP A 231 1.93 -10.56 21.85
C ASP A 231 2.62 -11.77 22.48
N CYS A 232 3.80 -11.56 23.05
CA CYS A 232 4.56 -12.58 23.78
C CYS A 232 4.66 -12.19 25.24
N THR A 233 4.30 -13.11 26.15
CA THR A 233 4.39 -12.89 27.61
C THR A 233 5.22 -13.99 28.25
N VAL A 234 6.33 -13.61 28.88
CA VAL A 234 7.16 -14.49 29.70
C VAL A 234 6.77 -14.31 31.15
N THR A 235 6.51 -15.43 31.87
CA THR A 235 6.16 -15.46 33.27
C THR A 235 7.24 -16.17 34.09
N GLY A 236 7.80 -15.43 35.03
CA GLY A 236 8.77 -15.91 36.01
C GLY A 236 8.30 -15.65 37.44
N MET A 237 9.18 -15.13 38.30
CA MET A 237 8.86 -14.81 39.70
C MET A 237 9.71 -13.65 40.19
N GLU A 238 9.06 -12.66 40.78
CA GLU A 238 9.75 -11.54 41.44
C GLU A 238 10.60 -12.03 42.61
N SER A 239 11.80 -11.50 42.72
CA SER A 239 12.65 -11.74 43.89
C SER A 239 13.61 -10.56 44.11
N HIS A 240 14.16 -10.46 45.30
CA HIS A 240 15.12 -9.41 45.64
C HIS A 240 16.44 -9.63 44.88
N ALA A 241 16.89 -8.64 44.14
CA ALA A 241 18.06 -8.73 43.24
C ALA A 241 19.39 -8.96 43.99
N GLY A 242 19.53 -8.56 45.24
CA GLY A 242 20.73 -8.77 46.04
C GLY A 242 20.81 -10.18 46.66
N PRO A 243 19.90 -10.57 47.59
CA PRO A 243 19.97 -11.85 48.31
C PRO A 243 19.68 -13.09 47.45
N THR A 244 18.97 -12.95 46.29
CA THR A 244 18.59 -14.12 45.48
C THR A 244 19.75 -14.56 44.59
N PRO A 245 20.37 -15.75 44.87
CA PRO A 245 21.47 -16.26 44.02
C PRO A 245 21.03 -16.48 42.57
N MET A 246 21.95 -16.31 41.60
CA MET A 246 21.67 -16.46 40.19
C MET A 246 20.97 -17.77 39.82
N ALA A 247 21.42 -18.87 40.36
CA ALA A 247 20.86 -20.21 40.06
C ALA A 247 19.42 -20.43 40.60
N MET A 248 18.91 -19.56 41.47
CA MET A 248 17.57 -19.65 42.04
C MET A 248 16.56 -18.67 41.42
N ARG A 249 17.02 -17.81 40.48
CA ARG A 249 16.18 -16.80 39.85
C ARG A 249 15.25 -17.41 38.81
N LYS A 250 14.02 -16.92 38.78
CA LYS A 250 13.06 -17.13 37.69
C LYS A 250 12.86 -15.81 36.98
N ASP A 251 13.93 -15.35 36.31
CA ASP A 251 14.03 -14.02 35.70
C ASP A 251 13.34 -14.00 34.33
N ALA A 252 12.14 -13.43 34.30
CA ALA A 252 11.37 -13.31 33.05
C ALA A 252 12.05 -12.41 32.02
N LEU A 253 12.78 -11.37 32.44
CA LEU A 253 13.43 -10.46 31.52
C LEU A 253 14.62 -11.12 30.79
N GLN A 254 15.39 -11.95 31.51
CA GLN A 254 16.48 -12.69 30.87
C GLN A 254 15.96 -13.63 29.76
N VAL A 255 14.88 -14.36 30.02
CA VAL A 255 14.27 -15.23 29.01
C VAL A 255 13.67 -14.41 27.88
N ALA A 256 12.99 -13.31 28.16
CA ALA A 256 12.44 -12.41 27.14
C ALA A 256 13.53 -11.84 26.22
N THR A 257 14.69 -11.43 26.76
CA THR A 257 15.81 -10.92 25.94
C THR A 257 16.34 -11.96 24.96
N HIS A 258 16.39 -13.23 25.36
CA HIS A 258 16.80 -14.31 24.45
C HIS A 258 15.78 -14.51 23.31
N ILE A 259 14.48 -14.47 23.61
CA ILE A 259 13.43 -14.57 22.58
C ILE A 259 13.47 -13.37 21.65
N MET A 260 13.62 -12.14 22.18
CA MET A 260 13.75 -10.90 21.38
C MET A 260 14.95 -10.96 20.44
N GLN A 261 16.10 -11.46 20.90
CA GLN A 261 17.26 -11.65 20.05
C GLN A 261 17.01 -12.71 18.97
N GLU A 262 16.31 -13.79 19.31
CA GLU A 262 15.99 -14.86 18.36
C GLU A 262 15.01 -14.38 17.27
N VAL A 263 14.09 -13.48 17.57
CA VAL A 263 13.23 -12.82 16.56
C VAL A 263 14.08 -12.18 15.45
N VAL A 264 15.14 -11.46 15.82
CA VAL A 264 16.06 -10.84 14.86
C VAL A 264 16.89 -11.88 14.11
N ASN A 265 17.38 -12.91 14.83
CA ASN A 265 18.14 -13.99 14.23
C ASN A 265 17.33 -14.77 13.18
N ILE A 266 16.07 -15.11 13.51
CA ILE A 266 15.15 -15.78 12.59
C ILE A 266 14.98 -14.91 11.34
N ALA A 267 14.66 -13.63 11.48
CA ALA A 267 14.51 -12.74 10.33
C ALA A 267 15.76 -12.72 9.43
N GLY A 268 16.95 -12.70 10.03
CA GLY A 268 18.22 -12.75 9.31
C GLY A 268 18.44 -14.03 8.49
N GLN A 269 17.87 -15.17 8.92
CA GLN A 269 17.95 -16.43 8.18
C GLN A 269 17.08 -16.43 6.92
N PHE A 270 16.09 -15.53 6.83
CA PHE A 270 15.19 -15.36 5.71
C PHE A 270 15.51 -14.12 4.86
N ALA A 271 16.78 -13.67 4.87
CA ALA A 271 17.23 -12.59 4.00
C ALA A 271 17.01 -12.93 2.50
N PRO A 272 16.80 -11.92 1.61
CA PRO A 272 16.84 -10.49 1.89
C PRO A 272 15.50 -9.90 2.40
N HIS A 273 14.40 -10.64 2.39
CA HIS A 273 13.06 -10.10 2.64
C HIS A 273 12.55 -10.30 4.06
N GLY A 274 13.13 -11.23 4.83
CA GLY A 274 12.76 -11.44 6.23
C GLY A 274 12.95 -10.19 7.09
N ARG A 275 11.89 -9.81 7.83
CA ARG A 275 11.91 -8.74 8.83
C ARG A 275 11.42 -9.29 10.15
N GLY A 276 12.10 -8.95 11.24
CA GLY A 276 11.72 -9.32 12.60
C GLY A 276 11.97 -8.16 13.54
N THR A 277 10.92 -7.68 14.19
CA THR A 277 10.98 -6.49 15.03
C THR A 277 10.30 -6.74 16.36
N VAL A 278 10.90 -6.23 17.44
CA VAL A 278 10.27 -6.09 18.75
C VAL A 278 10.05 -4.61 19.02
N GLY A 279 8.80 -4.15 18.88
CA GLY A 279 8.44 -2.72 18.93
C GLY A 279 7.99 -2.23 20.31
N MET A 280 7.50 -3.14 21.17
CA MET A 280 6.99 -2.83 22.51
C MET A 280 7.58 -3.78 23.54
N VAL A 281 7.97 -3.27 24.72
CA VAL A 281 8.40 -4.07 25.87
C VAL A 281 7.82 -3.47 27.15
N GLN A 282 7.17 -4.30 27.94
CA GLN A 282 6.64 -3.95 29.26
C GLN A 282 7.22 -4.92 30.30
N VAL A 283 7.86 -4.39 31.32
CA VAL A 283 8.51 -5.16 32.39
C VAL A 283 7.77 -4.95 33.69
N HIS A 284 7.48 -6.02 34.42
CA HIS A 284 6.86 -5.95 35.75
C HIS A 284 7.75 -6.65 36.81
N PRO A 285 7.96 -6.00 37.97
CA PRO A 285 7.43 -4.74 38.45
C PRO A 285 8.23 -3.50 38.00
N ASN A 286 9.25 -3.64 37.13
CA ASN A 286 10.09 -2.56 36.62
C ASN A 286 10.79 -1.75 37.73
N SER A 287 11.42 -2.47 38.67
CA SER A 287 12.14 -1.92 39.82
C SER A 287 13.62 -2.32 39.79
N ARG A 288 14.52 -1.39 40.11
CA ARG A 288 15.99 -1.57 40.00
C ARG A 288 16.56 -2.72 40.80
N ASN A 289 15.94 -3.08 41.91
CA ASN A 289 16.43 -4.09 42.85
C ASN A 289 15.50 -5.32 42.97
N VAL A 290 14.63 -5.52 41.98
CA VAL A 290 13.72 -6.66 41.87
C VAL A 290 14.01 -7.42 40.57
N VAL A 291 14.17 -8.73 40.66
CA VAL A 291 14.20 -9.63 39.49
C VAL A 291 12.81 -9.61 38.84
N PRO A 292 12.68 -9.30 37.52
CA PRO A 292 11.37 -9.21 36.89
C PRO A 292 10.60 -10.53 36.90
N GLY A 293 9.34 -10.47 37.32
CA GLY A 293 8.44 -11.63 37.37
C GLY A 293 7.62 -11.79 36.11
N SER A 294 7.44 -10.73 35.33
CA SER A 294 6.74 -10.83 34.05
C SER A 294 7.28 -9.81 33.01
N VAL A 295 7.34 -10.24 31.76
CA VAL A 295 7.67 -9.35 30.62
C VAL A 295 6.70 -9.63 29.49
N LYS A 296 6.03 -8.56 28.99
CA LYS A 296 5.21 -8.60 27.79
C LYS A 296 5.89 -7.79 26.68
N PHE A 297 5.94 -8.34 25.45
CA PHE A 297 6.51 -7.65 24.29
C PHE A 297 5.79 -8.04 23.01
N SER A 298 5.85 -7.15 21.98
CA SER A 298 5.30 -7.42 20.65
C SER A 298 6.35 -8.03 19.73
N ILE A 299 5.90 -8.84 18.78
CA ILE A 299 6.72 -9.36 17.69
C ILE A 299 6.02 -9.05 16.37
N ASP A 300 6.77 -8.53 15.40
CA ASP A 300 6.36 -8.28 14.02
C ASP A 300 7.27 -9.10 13.09
N PHE A 301 6.72 -10.10 12.42
CA PHE A 301 7.39 -10.83 11.33
C PHE A 301 6.79 -10.46 9.98
N ARG A 302 7.68 -10.22 8.99
CA ARG A 302 7.28 -9.98 7.60
C ARG A 302 8.17 -10.77 6.63
N ASN A 303 7.56 -11.27 5.55
CA ASN A 303 8.29 -11.85 4.41
C ASN A 303 7.47 -11.79 3.13
N MET A 304 8.10 -12.13 1.98
CA MET A 304 7.55 -12.00 0.63
C MET A 304 6.45 -13.03 0.33
N THR A 305 6.42 -14.16 1.03
CA THR A 305 5.42 -15.22 0.88
C THR A 305 4.89 -15.69 2.23
N ASP A 306 3.65 -16.15 2.27
CA ASP A 306 3.06 -16.71 3.49
C ASP A 306 3.81 -17.97 3.97
N ASP A 307 4.33 -18.79 3.03
CA ASP A 307 5.14 -19.98 3.35
C ASP A 307 6.42 -19.61 4.13
N GLU A 308 7.07 -18.50 3.78
CA GLU A 308 8.25 -18.02 4.51
C GLU A 308 7.86 -17.44 5.88
N VAL A 309 6.74 -16.70 5.97
CA VAL A 309 6.22 -16.23 7.27
C VAL A 309 5.85 -17.41 8.17
N ASP A 310 5.25 -18.48 7.61
CA ASP A 310 4.93 -19.70 8.35
C ASP A 310 6.19 -20.41 8.87
N LYS A 311 7.26 -20.43 8.09
CA LYS A 311 8.56 -20.99 8.53
C LYS A 311 9.18 -20.15 9.64
N MET A 312 9.09 -18.81 9.56
CA MET A 312 9.55 -17.92 10.65
C MET A 312 8.74 -18.14 11.93
N ASP A 313 7.42 -18.28 11.83
CA ASP A 313 6.53 -18.63 12.94
C ASP A 313 6.88 -19.98 13.58
N ALA A 314 7.10 -21.00 12.76
CA ALA A 314 7.48 -22.33 13.23
C ALA A 314 8.84 -22.31 13.96
N ALA A 315 9.81 -21.55 13.44
CA ALA A 315 11.12 -21.37 14.08
C ALA A 315 10.99 -20.69 15.45
N LEU A 316 10.17 -19.63 15.55
CA LEU A 316 9.90 -18.95 16.82
C LEU A 316 9.25 -19.88 17.85
N LYS A 317 8.22 -20.63 17.46
CA LYS A 317 7.53 -21.58 18.33
C LYS A 317 8.45 -22.70 18.81
N ALA A 318 9.32 -23.21 17.93
CA ALA A 318 10.31 -24.22 18.30
C ALA A 318 11.33 -23.68 19.31
N TYR A 319 11.80 -22.45 19.13
CA TYR A 319 12.70 -21.79 20.07
C TYR A 319 12.03 -21.53 21.43
N ILE A 320 10.78 -21.07 21.43
CA ILE A 320 10.02 -20.89 22.67
C ILE A 320 9.90 -22.21 23.44
N ALA A 321 9.53 -23.31 22.78
CA ALA A 321 9.45 -24.62 23.43
C ALA A 321 10.79 -25.07 24.01
N GLN A 322 11.89 -24.81 23.31
CA GLN A 322 13.23 -25.10 23.77
C GLN A 322 13.60 -24.30 25.05
N ILE A 323 13.35 -22.99 25.04
CA ILE A 323 13.72 -22.12 26.18
C ILE A 323 12.84 -22.38 27.41
N GLU A 324 11.56 -22.73 27.21
CA GLU A 324 10.68 -23.19 28.30
C GLU A 324 11.24 -24.46 28.97
N GLN A 325 11.68 -25.44 28.17
CA GLN A 325 12.29 -26.66 28.68
C GLN A 325 13.60 -26.41 29.45
N GLN A 326 14.41 -25.46 28.95
CA GLN A 326 15.71 -25.13 29.55
C GLN A 326 15.57 -24.37 30.87
N THR A 327 14.60 -23.47 30.95
CA THR A 327 14.46 -22.50 32.04
C THR A 327 13.36 -22.86 33.03
N GLY A 328 12.38 -23.65 32.62
CA GLY A 328 11.16 -23.95 33.37
C GLY A 328 10.22 -22.76 33.53
N LEU A 329 10.44 -21.66 32.78
CA LEU A 329 9.54 -20.51 32.75
C LEU A 329 8.48 -20.69 31.65
N SER A 330 7.28 -20.16 31.88
CA SER A 330 6.18 -20.23 30.92
C SER A 330 6.22 -19.04 29.96
N VAL A 331 6.00 -19.33 28.66
CA VAL A 331 5.91 -18.32 27.59
C VAL A 331 4.58 -18.46 26.85
N ALA A 332 3.74 -17.44 26.93
CA ALA A 332 2.50 -17.36 26.17
C ALA A 332 2.75 -16.55 24.89
N LEU A 333 2.52 -17.16 23.73
CA LEU A 333 2.59 -16.52 22.42
C LEU A 333 1.18 -16.45 21.84
N GLN A 334 0.66 -15.23 21.64
CA GLN A 334 -0.66 -14.99 21.09
C GLN A 334 -0.52 -14.24 19.75
N GLN A 335 -1.01 -14.83 18.65
CA GLN A 335 -1.11 -14.13 17.39
C GLN A 335 -2.20 -13.05 17.49
N VAL A 336 -1.83 -11.81 17.15
CA VAL A 336 -2.71 -10.62 17.21
C VAL A 336 -3.33 -10.34 15.85
N SER A 337 -2.52 -10.43 14.77
CA SER A 337 -2.99 -10.23 13.41
C SER A 337 -2.19 -11.03 12.39
N HIS A 338 -2.81 -11.22 11.22
CA HIS A 338 -2.19 -11.83 10.05
C HIS A 338 -2.72 -11.12 8.79
N TYR A 339 -1.79 -10.57 8.03
CA TYR A 339 -2.06 -10.04 6.70
C TYR A 339 -1.28 -10.89 5.70
N PRO A 340 -1.96 -11.52 4.72
CA PRO A 340 -1.29 -12.40 3.76
C PRO A 340 -0.33 -11.62 2.85
N ALA A 341 0.73 -12.29 2.41
CA ALA A 341 1.60 -11.76 1.37
C ALA A 341 0.82 -11.63 0.04
N ALA A 342 1.07 -10.55 -0.69
CA ALA A 342 0.40 -10.29 -1.95
C ALA A 342 1.42 -10.21 -3.10
N PRO A 343 1.77 -11.33 -3.76
CA PRO A 343 2.60 -11.31 -4.96
C PRO A 343 1.83 -10.71 -6.13
N PHE A 344 2.45 -9.77 -6.86
CA PHE A 344 1.83 -9.16 -8.02
C PHE A 344 1.91 -10.04 -9.27
N HIS A 345 0.98 -9.80 -10.20
CA HIS A 345 0.85 -10.61 -11.40
C HIS A 345 2.06 -10.43 -12.33
N PRO A 346 2.65 -11.54 -12.85
CA PRO A 346 3.84 -11.48 -13.70
C PRO A 346 3.69 -10.53 -14.88
N ASP A 347 2.55 -10.59 -15.61
CA ASP A 347 2.32 -9.73 -16.77
C ASP A 347 2.23 -8.23 -16.43
N CYS A 348 1.75 -7.87 -15.23
CA CYS A 348 1.70 -6.49 -14.80
C CYS A 348 3.10 -6.00 -14.39
N LYS A 349 3.86 -6.81 -13.67
CA LYS A 349 5.27 -6.51 -13.35
C LYS A 349 6.11 -6.32 -14.61
N GLU A 350 5.95 -7.21 -15.59
CA GLU A 350 6.67 -7.09 -16.86
C GLU A 350 6.21 -5.89 -17.70
N ALA A 351 4.94 -5.50 -17.66
CA ALA A 351 4.49 -4.26 -18.30
C ALA A 351 5.17 -3.02 -17.69
N VAL A 352 5.28 -2.97 -16.36
CA VAL A 352 6.01 -1.90 -15.65
C VAL A 352 7.49 -1.90 -16.04
N ARG A 353 8.14 -3.07 -16.05
CA ARG A 353 9.56 -3.20 -16.42
C ARG A 353 9.83 -2.74 -17.86
N ARG A 354 9.02 -3.22 -18.83
CA ARG A 354 9.14 -2.81 -20.23
C ARG A 354 8.89 -1.31 -20.39
N ALA A 355 7.93 -0.74 -19.68
CA ALA A 355 7.68 0.70 -19.70
C ALA A 355 8.89 1.49 -19.22
N ALA A 356 9.49 1.11 -18.08
CA ALA A 356 10.69 1.77 -17.56
C ALA A 356 11.86 1.67 -18.55
N GLN A 357 12.12 0.49 -19.11
CA GLN A 357 13.17 0.26 -20.10
C GLN A 357 12.96 1.09 -21.38
N LYS A 358 11.75 1.07 -21.95
CA LYS A 358 11.37 1.85 -23.14
C LYS A 358 11.58 3.35 -22.94
N LEU A 359 11.34 3.83 -21.73
CA LEU A 359 11.48 5.24 -21.34
C LEU A 359 12.92 5.62 -20.97
N GLY A 360 13.83 4.65 -20.87
CA GLY A 360 15.24 4.86 -20.49
C GLY A 360 15.44 5.11 -19.01
N TYR A 361 14.47 4.76 -18.15
CA TYR A 361 14.62 4.87 -16.69
C TYR A 361 15.34 3.66 -16.10
N SER A 362 16.23 3.93 -15.14
CA SER A 362 16.78 2.87 -14.29
C SER A 362 15.66 2.20 -13.49
N SER A 363 15.71 0.87 -13.36
CA SER A 363 14.70 0.14 -12.60
C SER A 363 15.29 -1.07 -11.89
N MET A 364 14.69 -1.44 -10.75
CA MET A 364 15.01 -2.65 -10.01
C MET A 364 13.76 -3.34 -9.47
N ASP A 365 13.88 -4.63 -9.19
CA ASP A 365 12.87 -5.37 -8.46
C ASP A 365 12.91 -5.01 -6.99
N ILE A 366 11.75 -4.70 -6.42
CA ILE A 366 11.63 -4.28 -5.02
C ILE A 366 10.37 -4.92 -4.40
N VAL A 367 10.32 -5.01 -3.07
CA VAL A 367 9.12 -5.43 -2.34
C VAL A 367 8.59 -4.27 -1.52
N SER A 368 7.26 -4.18 -1.37
CA SER A 368 6.68 -3.24 -0.43
C SER A 368 6.66 -3.80 0.98
N GLY A 369 7.18 -3.04 1.92
CA GLY A 369 7.05 -3.31 3.35
C GLY A 369 5.74 -2.79 3.96
N ALA A 370 5.01 -1.92 3.24
CA ALA A 370 3.74 -1.33 3.64
C ALA A 370 2.55 -2.00 2.92
N GLY A 371 1.35 -1.90 3.53
CA GLY A 371 0.10 -2.29 2.86
C GLY A 371 -0.27 -1.25 1.81
N HIS A 372 -1.02 -1.67 0.77
CA HIS A 372 -1.57 -0.82 -0.28
C HIS A 372 -2.89 -1.41 -0.78
N ASP A 373 -3.75 -0.60 -1.36
CA ASP A 373 -5.01 -1.06 -1.95
C ASP A 373 -4.81 -2.13 -3.02
N ALA A 374 -3.67 -2.09 -3.72
CA ALA A 374 -3.25 -3.11 -4.68
C ALA A 374 -3.21 -4.53 -4.10
N VAL A 375 -3.06 -4.71 -2.78
CA VAL A 375 -3.12 -6.02 -2.11
C VAL A 375 -4.46 -6.67 -2.36
N TYR A 376 -5.55 -5.98 -2.08
CA TYR A 376 -6.89 -6.53 -2.28
C TYR A 376 -7.28 -6.59 -3.76
N MET A 377 -6.81 -5.63 -4.56
CA MET A 377 -7.03 -5.67 -6.00
C MET A 377 -6.35 -6.85 -6.67
N SER A 378 -5.18 -7.29 -6.19
CA SER A 378 -4.48 -8.47 -6.69
C SER A 378 -5.25 -9.79 -6.52
N MET A 379 -6.24 -9.82 -5.61
CA MET A 379 -7.12 -10.96 -5.40
C MET A 379 -8.26 -11.03 -6.44
N LEU A 380 -8.58 -9.92 -7.09
CA LEU A 380 -9.71 -9.79 -8.03
C LEU A 380 -9.28 -9.76 -9.49
N ALA A 381 -8.11 -9.20 -9.78
CA ALA A 381 -7.61 -8.97 -11.14
C ALA A 381 -6.07 -8.99 -11.15
N PRO A 382 -5.45 -9.17 -12.32
CA PRO A 382 -4.03 -8.93 -12.48
C PRO A 382 -3.65 -7.53 -11.98
N ALA A 383 -2.76 -7.44 -11.01
CA ALA A 383 -2.33 -6.17 -10.41
C ALA A 383 -0.81 -6.00 -10.44
N GLY A 384 -0.36 -4.75 -10.46
CA GLY A 384 1.04 -4.37 -10.37
C GLY A 384 1.21 -3.01 -9.72
N MET A 385 2.38 -2.76 -9.14
CA MET A 385 2.72 -1.46 -8.54
C MET A 385 4.03 -0.91 -9.09
N ILE A 386 4.13 0.41 -9.03
CA ILE A 386 5.27 1.20 -9.48
C ILE A 386 5.74 2.06 -8.31
N PHE A 387 6.96 1.87 -7.85
CA PHE A 387 7.54 2.76 -6.85
C PHE A 387 8.44 3.81 -7.47
N ILE A 388 8.42 5.01 -6.86
CA ILE A 388 9.39 6.08 -7.08
C ILE A 388 10.14 6.37 -5.78
N PRO A 389 11.37 6.95 -5.85
CA PRO A 389 12.12 7.29 -4.65
C PRO A 389 11.37 8.24 -3.71
N CYS A 390 11.57 8.03 -2.44
CA CYS A 390 11.10 8.88 -1.36
C CYS A 390 12.32 9.38 -0.57
N LYS A 391 12.47 10.69 -0.42
CA LYS A 391 13.65 11.31 0.18
C LYS A 391 13.90 10.80 1.60
N ASP A 392 15.11 10.32 1.85
CA ASP A 392 15.54 9.70 3.12
C ASP A 392 14.66 8.52 3.56
N GLY A 393 13.82 7.98 2.67
CA GLY A 393 12.84 6.94 2.97
C GLY A 393 11.72 7.39 3.91
N ILE A 394 11.52 8.69 4.08
CA ILE A 394 10.57 9.25 5.06
C ILE A 394 9.18 9.31 4.47
N SER A 395 8.22 8.62 5.12
CA SER A 395 6.79 8.71 4.87
C SER A 395 6.02 8.76 6.20
N HIS A 396 4.69 8.97 6.16
CA HIS A 396 3.85 9.24 7.33
C HIS A 396 4.40 10.41 8.19
N ASN A 397 4.99 11.38 7.52
CA ASN A 397 5.64 12.54 8.11
C ASN A 397 5.45 13.77 7.22
N GLU A 398 5.27 14.92 7.85
CA GLU A 398 5.01 16.19 7.17
C GLU A 398 6.15 16.65 6.23
N ILE A 399 7.38 16.10 6.40
CA ILE A 399 8.54 16.38 5.54
C ILE A 399 8.72 15.41 4.37
N GLU A 400 7.80 14.46 4.19
CA GLU A 400 7.79 13.52 3.06
C GLU A 400 7.98 14.26 1.73
N TYR A 401 8.85 13.73 0.88
CA TYR A 401 9.16 14.38 -0.38
C TYR A 401 9.63 13.39 -1.45
N SER A 402 9.12 13.62 -2.67
CA SER A 402 9.64 13.06 -3.92
C SER A 402 9.81 14.19 -4.93
N ALA A 403 10.86 14.15 -5.73
CA ALA A 403 11.18 15.22 -6.68
C ALA A 403 10.21 15.23 -7.88
N PRO A 404 9.95 16.41 -8.52
CA PRO A 404 9.09 16.51 -9.69
C PRO A 404 9.46 15.55 -10.83
N GLU A 405 10.76 15.30 -11.02
CA GLU A 405 11.29 14.39 -12.03
C GLU A 405 10.94 12.94 -11.72
N GLN A 406 11.00 12.55 -10.44
CA GLN A 406 10.63 11.20 -9.96
C GLN A 406 9.12 10.96 -10.11
N VAL A 407 8.30 11.93 -9.70
CA VAL A 407 6.84 11.93 -9.88
C VAL A 407 6.47 11.78 -11.37
N THR A 408 7.12 12.57 -12.24
CA THR A 408 6.90 12.50 -13.69
C THR A 408 7.33 11.16 -14.27
N ALA A 409 8.46 10.59 -13.81
CA ALA A 409 8.95 9.29 -14.27
C ALA A 409 7.99 8.16 -13.91
N GLY A 410 7.49 8.11 -12.67
CA GLY A 410 6.51 7.10 -12.25
C GLY A 410 5.21 7.18 -13.03
N ALA A 411 4.68 8.39 -13.25
CA ALA A 411 3.47 8.59 -14.05
C ALA A 411 3.66 8.22 -15.54
N ASN A 412 4.85 8.45 -16.11
CA ASN A 412 5.18 7.99 -17.46
C ASN A 412 5.20 6.46 -17.55
N VAL A 413 5.75 5.77 -16.55
CA VAL A 413 5.75 4.30 -16.49
C VAL A 413 4.32 3.78 -16.36
N LEU A 414 3.51 4.41 -15.52
CA LEU A 414 2.08 4.09 -15.38
C LEU A 414 1.33 4.22 -16.69
N LEU A 415 1.52 5.32 -17.42
CA LEU A 415 0.92 5.57 -18.73
C LEU A 415 1.21 4.42 -19.71
N HIS A 416 2.47 4.03 -19.84
CA HIS A 416 2.86 2.97 -20.78
C HIS A 416 2.39 1.59 -20.34
N ALA A 417 2.43 1.27 -19.04
CA ALA A 417 1.93 0.02 -18.51
C ALA A 417 0.41 -0.13 -18.71
N MET A 418 -0.35 0.94 -18.46
CA MET A 418 -1.79 0.96 -18.70
C MET A 418 -2.12 0.81 -20.19
N LEU A 419 -1.41 1.51 -21.08
CA LEU A 419 -1.62 1.42 -22.53
C LEU A 419 -1.29 0.03 -23.08
N GLU A 420 -0.28 -0.64 -22.55
CA GLU A 420 0.03 -2.02 -22.95
C GLU A 420 -1.14 -2.98 -22.66
N LYS A 421 -1.85 -2.75 -21.56
CA LYS A 421 -3.01 -3.58 -21.17
C LYS A 421 -4.30 -3.14 -21.84
N ALA A 422 -4.51 -1.83 -22.02
CA ALA A 422 -5.72 -1.29 -22.63
C ALA A 422 -5.77 -1.48 -24.14
N GLY A 423 -4.60 -1.61 -24.78
CA GLY A 423 -4.47 -1.61 -26.23
C GLY A 423 -4.68 -0.19 -26.83
N VAL A 424 -3.80 0.20 -27.73
CA VAL A 424 -3.92 1.47 -28.48
C VAL A 424 -4.58 1.20 -29.81
N VAL A 425 -5.63 1.95 -30.12
CA VAL A 425 -6.34 1.86 -31.40
C VAL A 425 -5.53 2.56 -32.47
N SER A 426 -5.14 1.84 -33.53
CA SER A 426 -4.55 2.46 -34.73
C SER A 426 -5.57 3.37 -35.38
N ARG A 427 -5.16 4.58 -35.80
CA ARG A 427 -6.01 5.41 -36.67
C ARG A 427 -6.16 4.70 -38.01
N SER A 428 -7.40 4.35 -38.35
CA SER A 428 -7.76 3.83 -39.68
C SER A 428 -7.57 4.90 -40.78
#